data_5497ae510b6708fbfc99783acd450b81
#
_entry.id   5497ae510b6708fbfc99783acd450b81
#
_cell.length_a   1.000
_cell.length_b   1.000
_cell.length_c   1.000
_cell.angle_alpha   90.00
_cell.angle_beta   90.00
_cell.angle_gamma   90.00
#
_symmetry.space_group_name_H-M   'P 1'
#
loop_
_entity.id
_entity.type
_entity.pdbx_description
1 polymer ?
#
loop_
_entity_poly.entity_id
_entity_poly.type
_entity_poly.pdbx_seq_one_letter_code
_entity_poly.pdbx_strand_id
1 'polypeptide(L)' 'QLGIRGLTKMENIILGLISQQKKSREIANLLFLSEKTIRNHRYNIKKKLDLPNENNSLLKWAVSSFKCA' A
#
# COMPACT_ATOMS: atom_id res chain seq x y z
N GLN A 1 -4.46 8.59 -13.17
CA GLN A 1 -4.21 8.62 -12.83
C GLN A 1 -3.47 8.51 -12.16
N LEU A 2 -3.21 8.29 -12.23
CA LEU A 2 -2.92 8.59 -11.00
C LEU A 2 -2.15 7.66 -10.18
N GLY A 3 -1.45 6.70 -10.64
CA GLY A 3 -0.65 5.79 -9.86
C GLY A 3 0.72 6.35 -9.59
N ILE A 4 1.44 5.73 -8.66
CA ILE A 4 2.82 6.05 -8.39
C ILE A 4 3.66 5.37 -9.46
N ARG A 5 4.61 6.07 -10.01
CA ARG A 5 5.51 5.49 -10.99
C ARG A 5 6.31 4.36 -10.38
N GLY A 6 6.48 3.31 -11.15
CA GLY A 6 7.24 2.16 -10.70
C GLY A 6 6.44 1.14 -9.94
N LEU A 7 5.20 1.45 -9.59
CA LEU A 7 4.32 0.50 -8.92
C LEU A 7 3.37 -0.13 -9.92
N THR A 8 3.02 -1.39 -9.69
CA THR A 8 2.02 -2.05 -10.51
C THR A 8 0.64 -1.51 -10.19
N LYS A 9 -0.32 -1.82 -11.05
CA LYS A 9 -1.70 -1.40 -10.82
C LYS A 9 -2.21 -1.92 -9.47
N MET A 10 -1.94 -3.18 -9.17
CA MET A 10 -2.37 -3.76 -7.90
C MET A 10 -1.70 -3.07 -6.71
N GLU A 11 -0.42 -2.76 -6.84
CA GLU A 11 0.30 -2.07 -5.77
C GLU A 11 -0.28 -0.68 -5.52
N ASN A 12 -0.64 0.03 -6.59
CA ASN A 12 -1.28 1.33 -6.44
C ASN A 12 -2.64 1.22 -5.75
N ILE A 13 -3.43 0.20 -6.10
CA ILE A 13 -4.71 -0.03 -5.45
C ILE A 13 -4.51 -0.28 -3.96
N ILE A 14 -3.57 -1.15 -3.63
CA ILE A 14 -3.30 -1.47 -2.23
C ILE A 14 -2.81 -0.24 -1.48
N LEU A 15 -1.94 0.53 -2.08
CA LEU A 15 -1.43 1.74 -1.45
C LEU A 15 -2.57 2.74 -1.17
N GLY A 16 -3.49 2.88 -2.11
CA GLY A 16 -4.65 3.72 -1.90
C GLY A 16 -5.50 3.27 -0.73
N LEU A 17 -5.69 1.95 -0.59
CA LEU A 17 -6.44 1.41 0.53
C LEU A 17 -5.70 1.61 1.85
N ILE A 18 -4.37 1.52 1.82
CA ILE A 18 -3.57 1.80 3.01
C ILE A 18 -3.74 3.26 3.43
N SER A 19 -3.81 4.18 2.47
CA SER A 19 -3.99 5.59 2.78
C SER A 19 -5.34 5.85 3.45
N GLN A 20 -6.31 4.96 3.23
CA GLN A 20 -7.60 5.02 3.89
C GLN A 20 -7.57 4.32 5.24
N GLN A 21 -6.39 3.95 5.70
CA GLN A 21 -6.15 3.28 6.98
C GLN A 21 -6.77 1.89 7.06
N LYS A 22 -6.92 1.23 5.92
CA LYS A 22 -7.34 -0.17 5.89
C LYS A 22 -6.19 -1.07 6.33
N LYS A 23 -6.51 -2.07 7.12
CA LYS A 23 -5.50 -3.03 7.55
C LYS A 23 -5.31 -4.11 6.50
N SER A 24 -4.17 -4.81 6.56
CA SER A 24 -3.87 -5.85 5.60
C SER A 24 -5.01 -6.86 5.46
N ARG A 25 -5.60 -7.23 6.58
CA ARG A 25 -6.71 -8.19 6.58
C ARG A 25 -7.91 -7.64 5.82
N GLU A 26 -8.23 -6.37 6.02
CA GLU A 26 -9.35 -5.75 5.33
C GLU A 26 -9.08 -5.65 3.84
N ILE A 27 -7.86 -5.27 3.48
CA ILE A 27 -7.46 -5.18 2.09
C ILE A 27 -7.57 -6.54 1.41
N ALA A 28 -7.09 -7.57 2.10
CA ALA A 28 -7.17 -8.94 1.58
C ALA A 28 -8.62 -9.33 1.30
N ASN A 29 -9.51 -9.02 2.22
CA ASN A 29 -10.93 -9.31 2.03
C ASN A 29 -11.53 -8.55 0.86
N LEU A 30 -11.18 -7.27 0.74
CA LEU A 30 -11.71 -6.44 -0.34
C LEU A 30 -11.25 -6.90 -1.72
N LEU A 31 -10.03 -7.39 -1.79
CA LEU A 31 -9.43 -7.77 -3.07
C LEU A 31 -9.50 -9.28 -3.33
N PHE A 32 -10.12 -10.02 -2.42
CA PHE A 32 -10.22 -11.48 -2.52
C PHE A 32 -8.85 -12.15 -2.62
N LEU A 33 -7.90 -11.64 -1.83
CA LEU A 33 -6.55 -12.17 -1.75
C LEU A 33 -6.26 -12.62 -0.33
N SER A 34 -5.19 -13.40 -0.17
CA SER A 34 -4.77 -13.80 1.16
C SER A 34 -4.03 -12.66 1.83
N GLU A 35 -4.04 -12.66 3.16
CA GLU A 35 -3.32 -11.65 3.92
C GLU A 35 -1.83 -11.72 3.64
N LYS A 36 -1.31 -12.92 3.45
CA LYS A 36 0.10 -13.12 3.10
C LYS A 36 0.45 -12.41 1.80
N THR A 37 -0.44 -12.53 0.81
CA THR A 37 -0.23 -11.86 -0.48
C THR A 37 -0.19 -10.34 -0.29
N ILE A 38 -1.08 -9.81 0.55
CA ILE A 38 -1.09 -8.37 0.81
C ILE A 38 0.22 -7.95 1.48
N ARG A 39 0.70 -8.74 2.43
CA ARG A 39 1.97 -8.42 3.08
C ARG A 39 3.13 -8.39 2.09
N ASN A 40 3.13 -9.34 1.15
CA ASN A 40 4.15 -9.36 0.11
C ASN A 40 4.08 -8.11 -0.77
N HIS A 41 2.88 -7.70 -1.12
CA HIS A 41 2.72 -6.47 -1.91
C HIS A 41 3.22 -5.27 -1.13
N ARG A 42 2.90 -5.20 0.16
CA ARG A 42 3.36 -4.08 0.99
C ARG A 42 4.87 -4.04 1.07
N TYR A 43 5.50 -5.20 1.22
CA TYR A 43 6.95 -5.28 1.25
C TYR A 43 7.55 -4.76 -0.05
N ASN A 44 7.00 -5.19 -1.18
CA ASN A 44 7.51 -4.77 -2.48
C ASN A 44 7.32 -3.27 -2.68
N ILE A 45 6.19 -2.72 -2.23
CA ILE A 45 5.94 -1.29 -2.32
C ILE A 45 6.99 -0.51 -1.52
N LYS A 46 7.27 -0.97 -0.29
CA LYS A 46 8.28 -0.32 0.54
C LYS A 46 9.63 -0.30 -0.16
N LYS A 47 10.01 -1.41 -0.77
CA LYS A 47 11.29 -1.49 -1.47
C LYS A 47 11.33 -0.52 -2.65
N LYS A 48 10.25 -0.46 -3.40
CA LYS A 48 10.20 0.43 -4.57
C LYS A 48 10.20 1.89 -4.18
N LEU A 49 9.63 2.23 -3.04
CA LEU A 49 9.59 3.60 -2.56
C LEU A 49 10.77 3.94 -1.66
N ASP A 50 11.65 2.96 -1.44
CA ASP A 50 12.84 3.13 -0.58
C ASP A 50 12.47 3.59 0.82
N LEU A 51 11.44 2.97 1.39
CA LEU A 51 10.98 3.30 2.72
C LEU A 51 11.61 2.40 3.76
N PRO A 52 11.77 2.89 5.00
CA PRO A 52 12.29 2.04 6.06
C PRO A 52 11.36 0.88 6.35
N ASN A 53 11.93 -0.22 6.81
CA ASN A 53 11.14 -1.43 7.10
C ASN A 53 10.52 -1.32 8.49
N GLU A 54 9.67 -0.34 8.68
CA GLU A 54 8.93 -0.12 9.91
C GLU A 54 7.45 -0.40 9.66
N ASN A 55 6.75 -0.75 10.73
CA ASN A 55 5.35 -1.13 10.60
C ASN A 55 4.48 -0.04 9.99
N ASN A 56 4.74 1.20 10.34
CA ASN A 56 3.87 2.30 9.90
C ASN A 56 4.48 3.18 8.82
N SER A 57 5.65 2.82 8.29
CA SER A 57 6.30 3.66 7.29
C SER A 57 5.42 3.81 6.05
N LEU A 58 4.85 2.72 5.60
CA LEU A 58 4.02 2.74 4.41
C LEU A 58 2.73 3.51 4.64
N LEU A 59 2.11 3.33 5.80
CA LEU A 59 0.91 4.08 6.14
C LEU A 59 1.19 5.57 6.19
N LYS A 60 2.26 5.96 6.85
CA LYS A 60 2.63 7.37 6.94
C LYS A 60 2.87 7.96 5.56
N TRP A 61 3.61 7.23 4.74
CA TRP A 61 3.89 7.70 3.38
C TRP A 61 2.61 7.83 2.58
N ALA A 62 1.74 6.82 2.66
CA ALA A 62 0.52 6.80 1.88
C ALA A 62 -0.43 7.92 2.28
N VAL A 63 -0.60 8.13 3.57
CA VAL A 63 -1.46 9.20 4.05
C VAL A 63 -0.93 10.56 3.59
N SER A 64 0.37 10.75 3.68
CA SER A 64 0.98 12.01 3.28
C SER A 64 0.89 12.24 1.77
N SER A 65 1.15 11.20 0.98
CA SER A 65 1.22 11.34 -0.47
C SER A 65 -0.13 11.27 -1.16
N PHE A 66 -1.08 10.53 -0.57
CA PHE A 66 -2.41 10.38 -1.13
C PHE A 66 -3.41 11.35 -0.53
N LYS A 67 -2.93 12.18 0.35
CA LYS A 67 -3.80 13.16 0.98
C LYS A 67 -4.27 14.13 -0.08
N CYS A 68 -5.54 14.14 -0.30
CA CYS A 68 -6.10 15.02 -1.29
C CYS A 68 -6.08 16.42 -0.82
N ALA A 69 -5.62 17.25 -1.64
CA ALA A 69 -5.72 18.66 -1.33
C ALA A 69 -7.19 19.07 -1.33
#